data_49e08c327378e61fbc8a6b29237baed9
#
_entry.id   49e08c327378e61fbc8a6b29237baed9
#
_cell.length_a   1.000
_cell.length_b   1.000
_cell.length_c   1.000
_cell.angle_alpha   90.00
_cell.angle_beta   90.00
_cell.angle_gamma   90.00
#
_symmetry.space_group_name_H-M   'P 1'
#
loop_
_entity.id
_entity.type
_entity.pdbx_description
1 polymer ?
#
loop_
_entity_poly.entity_id
_entity_poly.type
_entity_poly.pdbx_seq_one_letter_code
_entity_poly.pdbx_strand_id
1 'polypeptide(L)'
;MSKPIHDFTTTIPVWKPRVTPINLDDATADQRDALKVTPSNTKVSDYVLVLARDSETLRERTPLFNAIMYNRGGLSRSERELGAVGASVVNRCVYCAAVHASRYNTLAKDVAVIERIFAEGEDAALTDPRLSAIFNFAVKLSKSPPDVTKADMAALTAAGLQPDEI
;
A
#
# COMPACT_ATOMS: atom_id res chain seq x y z
N MET A 1 -10.83 13.63 22.57
CA MET A 1 -10.30 13.26 21.24
C MET A 1 -9.01 12.49 21.47
N SER A 2 -8.80 11.33 20.81
CA SER A 2 -7.53 10.60 20.86
C SER A 2 -6.43 11.44 20.21
N LYS A 3 -5.22 11.43 20.79
CA LYS A 3 -4.05 12.11 20.19
C LYS A 3 -3.73 11.48 18.83
N PRO A 4 -3.24 12.26 17.85
CA PRO A 4 -2.74 11.72 16.58
C PRO A 4 -1.61 10.71 16.85
N ILE A 5 -1.60 9.62 16.09
CA ILE A 5 -0.53 8.63 16.11
C ILE A 5 0.48 9.06 15.05
N HIS A 6 1.73 9.29 15.47
CA HIS A 6 2.81 9.73 14.57
C HIS A 6 3.86 8.65 14.33
N ASP A 7 3.93 7.65 15.20
CA ASP A 7 4.90 6.56 15.10
C ASP A 7 4.35 5.42 14.27
N PHE A 8 5.19 4.80 13.47
CA PHE A 8 4.81 3.62 12.68
C PHE A 8 4.52 2.44 13.60
N THR A 9 3.50 1.68 13.26
CA THR A 9 3.03 0.52 14.05
C THR A 9 2.44 -0.54 13.13
N THR A 10 2.56 -1.81 13.50
CA THR A 10 1.89 -2.93 12.82
C THR A 10 0.45 -3.12 13.26
N THR A 11 0.03 -2.48 14.36
CA THR A 11 -1.38 -2.43 14.76
C THR A 11 -2.10 -1.37 13.93
N ILE A 12 -3.08 -1.79 13.14
CA ILE A 12 -3.82 -0.88 12.27
C ILE A 12 -4.62 0.11 13.14
N PRO A 13 -4.32 1.43 13.05
CA PRO A 13 -5.05 2.43 13.81
C PRO A 13 -6.52 2.48 13.38
N VAL A 14 -7.40 2.84 14.30
CA VAL A 14 -8.79 3.14 13.95
C VAL A 14 -8.82 4.36 13.03
N TRP A 15 -9.22 4.13 11.78
CA TRP A 15 -9.32 5.21 10.81
C TRP A 15 -10.57 6.06 11.10
N LYS A 16 -10.36 7.37 11.24
CA LYS A 16 -11.43 8.33 11.48
C LYS A 16 -11.53 9.26 10.26
N PRO A 17 -12.60 9.14 9.46
CA PRO A 17 -12.79 9.99 8.29
C PRO A 17 -13.01 11.45 8.70
N ARG A 18 -12.40 12.38 7.95
CA ARG A 18 -12.69 13.82 8.07
C ARG A 18 -13.85 14.25 7.17
N VAL A 19 -14.11 13.46 6.14
CA VAL A 19 -15.26 13.57 5.26
C VAL A 19 -16.22 12.44 5.64
N THR A 20 -17.48 12.75 5.90
CA THR A 20 -18.47 11.76 6.29
C THR A 20 -18.61 10.67 5.21
N PRO A 21 -18.44 9.38 5.54
CA PRO A 21 -18.74 8.30 4.60
C PRO A 21 -20.17 8.37 4.09
N ILE A 22 -20.43 7.81 2.92
CA ILE A 22 -21.83 7.62 2.51
C ILE A 22 -22.50 6.59 3.42
N ASN A 23 -23.81 6.79 3.66
CA ASN A 23 -24.63 5.75 4.26
C ASN A 23 -25.14 4.81 3.16
N LEU A 24 -24.96 3.51 3.34
CA LEU A 24 -25.38 2.51 2.36
C LEU A 24 -26.89 2.47 2.17
N ASP A 25 -27.66 2.81 3.20
CA ASP A 25 -29.12 2.83 3.12
C ASP A 25 -29.61 3.95 2.18
N ASP A 26 -28.89 5.08 2.16
CA ASP A 26 -29.22 6.26 1.35
C ASP A 26 -28.40 6.35 0.06
N ALA A 27 -27.55 5.34 -0.22
CA ALA A 27 -26.66 5.35 -1.36
C ALA A 27 -27.43 5.37 -2.69
N THR A 28 -26.96 6.18 -3.64
CA THR A 28 -27.51 6.21 -5.00
C THR A 28 -27.26 4.89 -5.74
N ALA A 29 -27.98 4.65 -6.83
CA ALA A 29 -27.73 3.48 -7.68
C ALA A 29 -26.29 3.44 -8.20
N ASP A 30 -25.76 4.60 -8.56
CA ASP A 30 -24.39 4.77 -9.08
C ASP A 30 -23.32 4.45 -8.03
N GLN A 31 -23.53 4.91 -6.79
CA GLN A 31 -22.65 4.58 -5.66
C GLN A 31 -22.68 3.08 -5.32
N ARG A 32 -23.86 2.47 -5.33
CA ARG A 32 -23.99 1.02 -5.10
C ARG A 32 -23.32 0.21 -6.20
N ASP A 33 -23.41 0.66 -7.45
CA ASP A 33 -22.76 0.02 -8.59
C ASP A 33 -21.23 0.12 -8.49
N ALA A 34 -20.69 1.29 -8.18
CA ALA A 34 -19.25 1.50 -7.99
C ALA A 34 -18.67 0.66 -6.84
N LEU A 35 -19.47 0.37 -5.82
CA LEU A 35 -19.04 -0.47 -4.68
C LEU A 35 -18.92 -1.96 -5.03
N LYS A 36 -19.57 -2.44 -6.11
CA LYS A 36 -19.50 -3.85 -6.54
C LYS A 36 -18.11 -4.28 -6.98
N VAL A 37 -17.26 -3.35 -7.42
CA VAL A 37 -15.89 -3.65 -7.85
C VAL A 37 -14.90 -3.82 -6.70
N THR A 38 -15.31 -3.59 -5.45
CA THR A 38 -14.46 -3.79 -4.28
C THR A 38 -14.34 -5.27 -3.91
N PRO A 39 -13.14 -5.79 -3.61
CA PRO A 39 -12.95 -7.20 -3.31
C PRO A 39 -13.57 -7.68 -1.99
N SER A 40 -13.92 -6.77 -1.09
CA SER A 40 -14.46 -7.12 0.23
C SER A 40 -15.95 -7.41 0.15
N ASN A 41 -16.33 -8.65 0.41
CA ASN A 41 -17.72 -9.11 0.36
C ASN A 41 -18.45 -9.03 1.71
N THR A 42 -17.76 -8.75 2.82
CA THR A 42 -18.34 -8.88 4.16
C THR A 42 -18.60 -7.53 4.83
N LYS A 43 -17.70 -6.57 4.67
CA LYS A 43 -17.88 -5.21 5.21
C LYS A 43 -17.08 -4.21 4.37
N VAL A 44 -17.78 -3.23 3.84
CA VAL A 44 -17.11 -2.10 3.18
C VAL A 44 -16.55 -1.18 4.25
N SER A 45 -15.26 -0.85 4.18
CA SER A 45 -14.61 0.05 5.15
C SER A 45 -15.07 1.51 4.94
N ASP A 46 -15.02 2.29 6.01
CA ASP A 46 -15.32 3.74 5.94
C ASP A 46 -14.45 4.46 4.91
N TYR A 47 -13.20 4.00 4.72
CA TYR A 47 -12.31 4.51 3.67
C TYR A 47 -12.93 4.36 2.27
N VAL A 48 -13.48 3.20 1.95
CA VAL A 48 -14.13 2.95 0.64
C VAL A 48 -15.45 3.72 0.55
N LEU A 49 -16.21 3.84 1.65
CA LEU A 49 -17.44 4.61 1.69
C LEU A 49 -17.21 6.12 1.50
N VAL A 50 -16.05 6.64 1.91
CA VAL A 50 -15.66 8.02 1.58
C VAL A 50 -15.31 8.15 0.10
N LEU A 51 -14.57 7.20 -0.48
CA LEU A 51 -14.29 7.20 -1.92
C LEU A 51 -15.57 7.10 -2.78
N ALA A 52 -16.57 6.39 -2.31
CA ALA A 52 -17.86 6.24 -3.00
C ALA A 52 -18.68 7.53 -3.09
N ARG A 53 -18.24 8.63 -2.43
CA ARG A 53 -18.82 9.96 -2.67
C ARG A 53 -18.59 10.44 -4.09
N ASP A 54 -17.48 10.03 -4.69
CA ASP A 54 -17.18 10.12 -6.11
C ASP A 54 -17.20 8.71 -6.70
N SER A 55 -18.37 8.31 -7.17
CA SER A 55 -18.60 6.96 -7.70
C SER A 55 -17.80 6.67 -8.96
N GLU A 56 -17.57 7.67 -9.80
CA GLU A 56 -16.77 7.54 -11.02
C GLU A 56 -15.30 7.25 -10.67
N THR A 57 -14.69 8.07 -9.83
CA THR A 57 -13.31 7.85 -9.37
C THR A 57 -13.16 6.48 -8.69
N LEU A 58 -14.11 6.06 -7.86
CA LEU A 58 -14.06 4.74 -7.24
C LEU A 58 -14.11 3.61 -8.26
N ARG A 59 -14.96 3.74 -9.29
CA ARG A 59 -15.14 2.74 -10.35
C ARG A 59 -13.86 2.56 -11.17
N GLU A 60 -13.20 3.66 -11.52
CA GLU A 60 -11.96 3.63 -12.30
C GLU A 60 -10.74 3.21 -11.45
N ARG A 61 -10.62 3.74 -10.26
CA ARG A 61 -9.49 3.44 -9.35
C ARG A 61 -9.43 1.98 -8.93
N THR A 62 -10.58 1.36 -8.64
CA THR A 62 -10.60 0.05 -7.99
C THR A 62 -10.11 -1.08 -8.89
N PRO A 63 -10.48 -1.18 -10.18
CA PRO A 63 -9.91 -2.18 -11.08
C PRO A 63 -8.39 -2.05 -11.23
N LEU A 64 -7.88 -0.82 -11.37
CA LEU A 64 -6.43 -0.58 -11.45
C LEU A 64 -5.72 -1.04 -10.17
N PHE A 65 -6.23 -0.63 -9.01
CA PHE A 65 -5.67 -1.04 -7.72
C PHE A 65 -5.68 -2.58 -7.57
N ASN A 66 -6.78 -3.23 -7.94
CA ASN A 66 -6.91 -4.67 -7.87
C ASN A 66 -5.93 -5.36 -8.82
N ALA A 67 -5.75 -4.84 -10.03
CA ALA A 67 -4.79 -5.38 -10.99
C ALA A 67 -3.37 -5.31 -10.43
N ILE A 68 -2.96 -4.16 -9.89
CA ILE A 68 -1.62 -3.97 -9.31
C ILE A 68 -1.41 -4.88 -8.10
N MET A 69 -2.38 -4.96 -7.19
CA MET A 69 -2.17 -5.62 -5.90
C MET A 69 -2.51 -7.12 -5.88
N TYR A 70 -3.43 -7.59 -6.74
CA TYR A 70 -4.01 -8.92 -6.60
C TYR A 70 -3.90 -9.80 -7.85
N ASN A 71 -3.61 -9.28 -9.05
CA ASN A 71 -3.49 -10.09 -10.25
C ASN A 71 -2.27 -11.02 -10.16
N ARG A 72 -2.33 -12.12 -10.92
CA ARG A 72 -1.22 -13.04 -11.09
C ARG A 72 -0.12 -12.41 -11.95
N GLY A 73 1.12 -12.85 -11.76
CA GLY A 73 2.31 -12.34 -12.46
C GLY A 73 2.92 -11.13 -11.73
N GLY A 74 4.11 -10.75 -12.16
CA GLY A 74 4.90 -9.71 -11.51
C GLY A 74 5.33 -10.08 -10.09
N LEU A 75 5.61 -9.08 -9.26
CA LEU A 75 6.00 -9.28 -7.86
C LEU A 75 5.01 -10.16 -7.10
N SER A 76 5.52 -10.96 -6.18
CA SER A 76 4.69 -11.68 -5.23
C SER A 76 3.79 -10.74 -4.42
N ARG A 77 2.71 -11.27 -3.85
CA ARG A 77 1.77 -10.44 -3.08
C ARG A 77 2.44 -9.77 -1.87
N SER A 78 3.37 -10.44 -1.20
CA SER A 78 4.12 -9.85 -0.09
C SER A 78 5.08 -8.75 -0.55
N GLU A 79 5.76 -8.94 -1.67
CA GLU A 79 6.67 -7.92 -2.23
C GLU A 79 5.93 -6.65 -2.66
N ARG A 80 4.71 -6.76 -3.21
CA ARG A 80 3.86 -5.60 -3.51
C ARG A 80 3.46 -4.84 -2.24
N GLU A 81 3.20 -5.57 -1.15
CA GLU A 81 2.95 -4.92 0.15
C GLU A 81 4.21 -4.22 0.68
N LEU A 82 5.40 -4.81 0.49
CA LEU A 82 6.67 -4.19 0.87
C LEU A 82 6.92 -2.87 0.10
N GLY A 83 6.70 -2.86 -1.21
CA GLY A 83 6.77 -1.64 -2.01
C GLY A 83 5.81 -0.55 -1.50
N ALA A 84 4.57 -0.95 -1.15
CA ALA A 84 3.59 -0.05 -0.56
C ALA A 84 3.99 0.46 0.84
N VAL A 85 4.70 -0.36 1.66
CA VAL A 85 5.30 0.08 2.92
C VAL A 85 6.34 1.16 2.67
N GLY A 86 7.25 0.97 1.70
CA GLY A 86 8.27 1.96 1.34
C GLY A 86 7.64 3.32 0.97
N ALA A 87 6.66 3.32 0.09
CA ALA A 87 5.91 4.53 -0.26
C ALA A 87 5.20 5.16 0.95
N SER A 88 4.65 4.34 1.85
CA SER A 88 3.93 4.81 3.03
C SER A 88 4.86 5.47 4.06
N VAL A 89 6.07 4.95 4.21
CA VAL A 89 7.09 5.51 5.11
C VAL A 89 7.52 6.89 4.63
N VAL A 90 7.86 7.04 3.34
CA VAL A 90 8.22 8.33 2.73
C VAL A 90 7.11 9.36 2.91
N ASN A 91 5.86 8.97 2.65
CA ASN A 91 4.70 9.84 2.79
C ASN A 91 4.26 10.06 4.26
N ARG A 92 4.90 9.40 5.22
CA ARG A 92 4.55 9.43 6.65
C ARG A 92 3.08 9.10 6.92
N CYS A 93 2.51 8.24 6.07
CA CYS A 93 1.14 7.76 6.23
C CYS A 93 1.11 6.59 7.22
N VAL A 94 0.95 6.86 8.50
CA VAL A 94 0.95 5.83 9.57
C VAL A 94 -0.11 4.75 9.32
N TYR A 95 -1.32 5.15 8.90
CA TYR A 95 -2.39 4.20 8.60
C TYR A 95 -2.04 3.29 7.42
N CYS A 96 -1.52 3.87 6.32
CA CYS A 96 -1.13 3.11 5.14
C CYS A 96 0.00 2.12 5.49
N ALA A 97 1.04 2.61 6.19
CA ALA A 97 2.15 1.78 6.63
C ALA A 97 1.68 0.61 7.50
N ALA A 98 0.79 0.85 8.48
CA ALA A 98 0.25 -0.19 9.34
C ALA A 98 -0.54 -1.26 8.56
N VAL A 99 -1.39 -0.85 7.60
CA VAL A 99 -2.18 -1.77 6.78
C VAL A 99 -1.27 -2.66 5.92
N HIS A 100 -0.33 -2.06 5.21
CA HIS A 100 0.57 -2.80 4.31
C HIS A 100 1.57 -3.66 5.10
N ALA A 101 2.11 -3.18 6.21
CA ALA A 101 2.98 -3.93 7.10
C ALA A 101 2.30 -5.17 7.72
N SER A 102 1.07 -5.00 8.22
CA SER A 102 0.28 -6.12 8.76
C SER A 102 0.04 -7.20 7.70
N ARG A 103 -0.25 -6.80 6.46
CA ARG A 103 -0.43 -7.74 5.35
C ARG A 103 0.88 -8.42 4.94
N TYR A 104 1.98 -7.66 4.86
CA TYR A 104 3.30 -8.21 4.60
C TYR A 104 3.64 -9.29 5.62
N ASN A 105 3.56 -8.98 6.92
CA ASN A 105 3.85 -9.93 8.00
C ASN A 105 3.02 -11.21 7.90
N THR A 106 1.74 -11.09 7.55
CA THR A 106 0.84 -12.24 7.36
C THR A 106 1.25 -13.10 6.17
N LEU A 107 1.66 -12.49 5.07
CA LEU A 107 1.97 -13.16 3.80
C LEU A 107 3.39 -13.75 3.80
N ALA A 108 4.38 -12.96 4.22
CA ALA A 108 5.78 -13.37 4.27
C ALA A 108 6.10 -14.24 5.49
N LYS A 109 5.29 -14.17 6.55
CA LYS A 109 5.54 -14.81 7.86
C LYS A 109 6.88 -14.38 8.46
N ASP A 110 7.30 -13.15 8.17
CA ASP A 110 8.53 -12.55 8.66
C ASP A 110 8.20 -11.13 9.14
N VAL A 111 8.34 -10.90 10.43
CA VAL A 111 8.09 -9.61 11.07
C VAL A 111 9.33 -8.73 11.14
N ALA A 112 10.53 -9.35 11.09
CA ALA A 112 11.80 -8.64 11.31
C ALA A 112 12.07 -7.55 10.24
N VAL A 113 11.63 -7.79 9.01
CA VAL A 113 11.74 -6.81 7.90
C VAL A 113 10.96 -5.54 8.25
N ILE A 114 9.73 -5.67 8.69
CA ILE A 114 8.88 -4.52 9.04
C ILE A 114 9.36 -3.82 10.32
N GLU A 115 9.78 -4.59 11.33
CA GLU A 115 10.35 -4.03 12.56
C GLU A 115 11.56 -3.15 12.24
N ARG A 116 12.45 -3.60 11.37
CA ARG A 116 13.61 -2.83 10.92
C ARG A 116 13.19 -1.56 10.17
N ILE A 117 12.27 -1.67 9.20
CA ILE A 117 11.78 -0.51 8.45
C ILE A 117 11.15 0.52 9.39
N PHE A 118 10.38 0.11 10.38
CA PHE A 118 9.74 1.04 11.29
C PHE A 118 10.70 1.67 12.31
N ALA A 119 11.82 1.00 12.62
CA ALA A 119 12.88 1.53 13.47
C ALA A 119 13.81 2.51 12.72
N GLU A 120 14.16 2.20 11.47
CA GLU A 120 15.18 2.94 10.71
C GLU A 120 14.56 3.88 9.66
N GLY A 121 13.25 3.75 9.36
CA GLY A 121 12.55 4.58 8.41
C GLY A 121 12.93 4.29 6.96
N GLU A 122 13.05 5.35 6.15
CA GLU A 122 13.38 5.27 4.72
C GLU A 122 14.81 4.78 4.46
N ASP A 123 15.69 4.82 5.45
CA ASP A 123 17.10 4.40 5.36
C ASP A 123 17.30 2.94 5.81
N ALA A 124 16.23 2.20 6.03
CA ALA A 124 16.30 0.83 6.52
C ALA A 124 17.14 -0.10 5.61
N ALA A 125 18.17 -0.71 6.21
CA ALA A 125 19.06 -1.64 5.53
C ALA A 125 18.55 -3.09 5.66
N LEU A 126 17.87 -3.59 4.65
CA LEU A 126 17.37 -4.97 4.64
C LEU A 126 18.49 -5.95 4.23
N THR A 127 18.51 -7.12 4.87
CA THR A 127 19.55 -8.13 4.65
C THR A 127 19.33 -8.95 3.37
N ASP A 128 18.08 -9.19 2.99
CA ASP A 128 17.76 -9.86 1.74
C ASP A 128 17.96 -8.88 0.55
N PRO A 129 18.82 -9.20 -0.43
CA PRO A 129 19.13 -8.28 -1.54
C PRO A 129 17.88 -7.93 -2.38
N ARG A 130 16.97 -8.89 -2.58
CA ARG A 130 15.76 -8.68 -3.38
C ARG A 130 14.77 -7.78 -2.66
N LEU A 131 14.52 -8.03 -1.38
CA LEU A 131 13.64 -7.18 -0.57
C LEU A 131 14.23 -5.78 -0.40
N SER A 132 15.56 -5.68 -0.23
CA SER A 132 16.28 -4.41 -0.17
C SER A 132 16.11 -3.60 -1.45
N ALA A 133 16.27 -4.22 -2.61
CA ALA A 133 16.10 -3.56 -3.91
C ALA A 133 14.68 -3.03 -4.10
N ILE A 134 13.65 -3.84 -3.79
CA ILE A 134 12.24 -3.45 -3.88
C ILE A 134 11.93 -2.27 -2.94
N PHE A 135 12.35 -2.36 -1.69
CA PHE A 135 12.10 -1.32 -0.70
C PHE A 135 12.78 -0.01 -1.08
N ASN A 136 14.09 -0.05 -1.39
CA ASN A 136 14.87 1.13 -1.75
C ASN A 136 14.35 1.80 -3.02
N PHE A 137 13.94 1.01 -4.01
CA PHE A 137 13.34 1.56 -5.23
C PHE A 137 12.00 2.23 -4.95
N ALA A 138 11.14 1.60 -4.14
CA ALA A 138 9.86 2.19 -3.74
C ALA A 138 10.05 3.50 -2.97
N VAL A 139 11.03 3.57 -2.07
CA VAL A 139 11.41 4.79 -1.34
C VAL A 139 11.88 5.87 -2.32
N LYS A 140 12.82 5.55 -3.19
CA LYS A 140 13.39 6.50 -4.16
C LYS A 140 12.32 7.04 -5.11
N LEU A 141 11.53 6.15 -5.70
CA LEU A 141 10.43 6.53 -6.61
C LEU A 141 9.39 7.42 -5.92
N SER A 142 9.08 7.14 -4.65
CA SER A 142 8.11 7.94 -3.88
C SER A 142 8.66 9.29 -3.45
N LYS A 143 9.98 9.39 -3.21
CA LYS A 143 10.65 10.60 -2.70
C LYS A 143 10.97 11.58 -3.83
N SER A 144 11.52 11.07 -4.93
CA SER A 144 11.94 11.89 -6.07
C SER A 144 11.90 11.07 -7.38
N PRO A 145 10.74 10.94 -8.03
CA PRO A 145 10.63 10.19 -9.29
C PRO A 145 11.64 10.61 -10.37
N PRO A 146 11.98 11.92 -10.53
CA PRO A 146 12.97 12.33 -11.52
C PRO A 146 14.39 11.81 -11.30
N ASP A 147 14.71 11.39 -10.07
CA ASP A 147 16.05 10.88 -9.73
C ASP A 147 16.21 9.38 -10.03
N VAL A 148 15.14 8.72 -10.46
CA VAL A 148 15.20 7.32 -10.90
C VAL A 148 15.97 7.22 -12.21
N THR A 149 16.99 6.36 -12.23
CA THR A 149 17.94 6.24 -13.33
C THR A 149 18.01 4.81 -13.88
N LYS A 150 18.73 4.64 -14.98
CA LYS A 150 19.05 3.30 -15.51
C LYS A 150 19.84 2.44 -14.53
N ALA A 151 20.63 3.05 -13.63
CA ALA A 151 21.36 2.31 -12.62
C ALA A 151 20.42 1.69 -11.57
N ASP A 152 19.32 2.35 -11.23
CA ASP A 152 18.30 1.79 -10.33
C ASP A 152 17.62 0.59 -10.96
N MET A 153 17.30 0.66 -12.25
CA MET A 153 16.74 -0.47 -13.01
C MET A 153 17.72 -1.64 -13.07
N ALA A 154 19.02 -1.36 -13.29
CA ALA A 154 20.05 -2.39 -13.29
C ALA A 154 20.20 -3.04 -11.90
N ALA A 155 20.07 -2.28 -10.83
CA ALA A 155 20.11 -2.80 -9.46
C ALA A 155 18.95 -3.76 -9.18
N LEU A 156 17.73 -3.45 -9.63
CA LEU A 156 16.56 -4.34 -9.51
C LEU A 156 16.81 -5.65 -10.27
N THR A 157 17.30 -5.57 -11.51
CA THR A 157 17.62 -6.75 -12.32
C THR A 157 18.74 -7.59 -11.67
N ALA A 158 19.78 -6.94 -11.11
CA ALA A 158 20.85 -7.63 -10.39
C ALA A 158 20.36 -8.32 -9.11
N ALA A 159 19.33 -7.81 -8.49
CA ALA A 159 18.64 -8.44 -7.37
C ALA A 159 17.66 -9.56 -7.79
N GLY A 160 17.64 -9.93 -9.08
CA GLY A 160 16.87 -11.04 -9.63
C GLY A 160 15.42 -10.70 -10.01
N LEU A 161 15.05 -9.40 -10.07
CA LEU A 161 13.73 -9.02 -10.56
C LEU A 161 13.65 -9.16 -12.09
N GLN A 162 12.54 -9.66 -12.57
CA GLN A 162 12.24 -9.79 -13.99
C GLN A 162 11.55 -8.52 -14.52
N PRO A 163 11.54 -8.28 -15.85
CA PRO A 163 10.91 -7.07 -16.42
C PRO A 163 9.44 -6.86 -16.06
N ASP A 164 8.69 -7.93 -15.84
CA ASP A 164 7.29 -7.86 -15.43
C ASP A 164 7.09 -7.64 -13.92
N GLU A 165 8.18 -7.67 -13.13
CA GLU A 165 8.20 -7.37 -11.71
C GLU A 165 8.64 -5.93 -11.41
N ILE A 166 9.20 -5.23 -12.39
CA ILE A 166 9.70 -3.86 -12.30
C ILE A 166 8.68 -2.87 -12.86
#